data_06863d11fe992bb9e22973a44411e276
#
_entry.id   06863d11fe992bb9e22973a44411e276
#
_cell.length_a   1.000
_cell.length_b   1.000
_cell.length_c   1.000
_cell.angle_alpha   90.00
_cell.angle_beta   90.00
_cell.angle_gamma   90.00
#
_symmetry.space_group_name_H-M   'P 1'
#
loop_
_entity.id
_entity.type
_entity.pdbx_description
1 polymer ?
#
loop_
_entity_poly.entity_id
_entity_poly.type
_entity_poly.pdbx_seq_one_letter_code
_entity_poly.pdbx_strand_id
1 'polypeptide(L)'
;MNHHVARPANTGILVLDYGSQYTLLITRRLREIGIYAEVIDGRSAQPPTDFTAAGIILSGGPDSVQDASARRLPAWVFALNKPILGICYGMQLLVEHFGGELRSGKGREYGQARLNLAPEMVGPSGALFYGMPVTQTVWMSHGDDVARMPQDMVAVGRSDDGVVAAMVHKTLAIAGLQFHPEVNHSEYGKQLLENFIRNVCRAAINWDSGSMLAATLDYIRESVGSANVLVACSGGVDSTVAAALLAKALGSERVTAVFCDTGLMRKDEVSWVANALKELGLNHVEVLHSEALFLNALSGVTDPEAKRKIIGRLFIEEFERYATGHQAEFTHLGQGTLYPDVIESAGHGAGAKVIKSHHNVGGLPEKLKLKLCEPLRYLFKDEARQLGAQLGLPADMVDRHPFPGPGLAVRILGEITAERLHILREADAVFIQALREHGYYHQIWQAFAVLLPVKSVGVMGDNRTYQMTIALRAVNSTDAMTAGVGDLPMSFLTHVAAAIVKKVDGVNRVVYDITTKPPATIEWE
;
A
#
# COMPACT_ATOMS: atom_id res chain seq x y z
N MET A 1 19.22 16.96 -10.09
CA MET A 1 18.79 18.20 -9.39
C MET A 1 17.76 17.77 -8.37
N ASN A 2 18.10 17.85 -7.08
CA ASN A 2 17.13 17.56 -6.01
C ASN A 2 16.05 18.63 -6.03
N HIS A 3 14.90 18.31 -6.59
CA HIS A 3 13.71 19.14 -6.38
C HIS A 3 13.35 19.05 -4.89
N HIS A 4 13.54 20.12 -4.14
CA HIS A 4 12.98 20.29 -2.80
C HIS A 4 11.46 20.24 -2.94
N VAL A 5 10.92 19.05 -2.76
CA VAL A 5 9.46 18.87 -2.66
C VAL A 5 9.11 19.25 -1.23
N ALA A 6 8.27 20.27 -1.04
CA ALA A 6 7.82 20.67 0.29
C ALA A 6 7.19 19.47 1.01
N ARG A 7 7.67 19.20 2.23
CA ARG A 7 7.09 18.15 3.09
C ARG A 7 5.74 18.60 3.65
N PRO A 8 4.81 17.65 3.83
CA PRO A 8 3.49 17.98 4.38
C PRO A 8 3.54 18.45 5.84
N ALA A 9 4.59 18.08 6.60
CA ALA A 9 4.85 18.58 7.94
C ALA A 9 6.35 18.61 8.22
N ASN A 10 6.82 19.65 8.90
CA ASN A 10 8.23 19.85 9.22
C ASN A 10 8.64 19.20 10.55
N THR A 11 7.69 18.62 11.28
CA THR A 11 7.90 17.97 12.57
C THR A 11 7.16 16.65 12.64
N GLY A 12 7.71 15.67 13.36
CA GLY A 12 7.07 14.37 13.53
C GLY A 12 8.03 13.30 14.03
N ILE A 13 7.72 12.04 13.77
CA ILE A 13 8.57 10.91 14.12
C ILE A 13 9.43 10.51 12.92
N LEU A 14 10.73 10.39 13.14
CA LEU A 14 11.67 9.90 12.14
C LEU A 14 11.82 8.38 12.29
N VAL A 15 11.51 7.62 11.24
CA VAL A 15 11.65 6.16 11.22
C VAL A 15 12.85 5.79 10.37
N LEU A 16 13.87 5.18 10.98
CA LEU A 16 15.05 4.66 10.29
C LEU A 16 14.77 3.24 9.81
N ASP A 17 14.85 3.02 8.50
CA ASP A 17 14.59 1.74 7.85
C ASP A 17 15.86 0.88 7.78
N TYR A 18 15.84 -0.22 8.50
CA TYR A 18 16.88 -1.25 8.45
C TYR A 18 16.50 -2.45 7.57
N GLY A 19 15.49 -2.31 6.71
CA GLY A 19 15.04 -3.32 5.75
C GLY A 19 13.96 -4.26 6.28
N SER A 20 13.23 -3.85 7.31
CA SER A 20 12.08 -4.60 7.78
C SER A 20 10.92 -4.51 6.81
N GLN A 21 10.25 -5.63 6.57
CA GLN A 21 8.96 -5.64 5.88
C GLN A 21 7.87 -4.84 6.61
N TYR A 22 8.07 -4.51 7.89
CA TYR A 22 7.12 -3.79 8.74
C TYR A 22 7.43 -2.29 8.90
N THR A 23 8.50 -1.75 8.29
CA THR A 23 8.87 -0.33 8.45
C THR A 23 7.74 0.62 8.03
N LEU A 24 7.11 0.36 6.89
CA LEU A 24 5.97 1.17 6.44
C LEU A 24 4.74 1.01 7.34
N LEU A 25 4.57 -0.15 7.97
CA LEU A 25 3.50 -0.37 8.92
C LEU A 25 3.71 0.43 10.21
N ILE A 26 4.95 0.55 10.71
CA ILE A 26 5.29 1.46 11.82
C ILE A 26 4.83 2.88 11.47
N THR A 27 5.26 3.39 10.33
CA THR A 27 4.93 4.75 9.87
C THR A 27 3.41 4.95 9.75
N ARG A 28 2.71 3.99 9.19
CA ARG A 28 1.26 4.02 9.05
C ARG A 28 0.56 4.07 10.42
N ARG A 29 0.99 3.24 11.40
CA ARG A 29 0.44 3.26 12.76
C ARG A 29 0.63 4.60 13.45
N LEU A 30 1.79 5.24 13.28
CA LEU A 30 2.05 6.58 13.83
C LEU A 30 1.09 7.61 13.24
N ARG A 31 0.85 7.57 11.93
CA ARG A 31 -0.09 8.47 11.25
C ARG A 31 -1.55 8.20 11.62
N GLU A 32 -1.94 6.94 11.80
CA GLU A 32 -3.26 6.58 12.34
C GLU A 32 -3.49 7.11 13.78
N ILE A 33 -2.42 7.33 14.55
CA ILE A 33 -2.47 7.96 15.88
C ILE A 33 -2.57 9.50 15.78
N GLY A 34 -2.25 10.05 14.61
CA GLY A 34 -2.37 11.47 14.30
C GLY A 34 -1.04 12.25 14.33
N ILE A 35 0.10 11.57 14.19
CA ILE A 35 1.40 12.24 14.07
C ILE A 35 2.04 11.94 12.72
N TYR A 36 2.56 12.99 12.08
CA TYR A 36 3.35 12.78 10.85
C TYR A 36 4.61 11.96 11.13
N ALA A 37 4.87 10.99 10.29
CA ALA A 37 6.05 10.16 10.37
C ALA A 37 6.67 9.98 8.98
N GLU A 38 8.00 10.04 8.92
CA GLU A 38 8.78 9.92 7.70
C GLU A 38 9.81 8.80 7.81
N VAL A 39 9.96 8.03 6.73
CA VAL A 39 10.94 6.95 6.63
C VAL A 39 12.20 7.46 5.93
N ILE A 40 13.35 7.15 6.50
CA ILE A 40 14.65 7.35 5.85
C ILE A 40 15.48 6.06 5.91
N ASP A 41 16.41 5.89 4.98
CA ASP A 41 17.37 4.77 5.03
C ASP A 41 18.19 4.83 6.34
N GLY A 42 18.22 3.72 7.08
CA GLY A 42 18.99 3.60 8.32
C GLY A 42 20.51 3.82 8.17
N ARG A 43 21.01 3.82 6.91
CA ARG A 43 22.42 4.11 6.58
C ARG A 43 22.68 5.60 6.25
N SER A 44 21.65 6.44 6.30
CA SER A 44 21.80 7.87 5.98
C SER A 44 22.89 8.51 6.82
N ALA A 45 23.87 9.13 6.16
CA ALA A 45 25.02 9.73 6.84
C ALA A 45 24.66 11.00 7.66
N GLN A 46 23.53 11.62 7.34
CA GLN A 46 23.06 12.85 7.97
C GLN A 46 21.53 12.80 8.18
N PRO A 47 21.01 13.47 9.21
CA PRO A 47 19.57 13.63 9.36
C PRO A 47 18.99 14.51 8.24
N PRO A 48 17.69 14.41 7.94
CA PRO A 48 17.05 15.34 7.03
C PRO A 48 17.11 16.77 7.57
N THR A 49 17.52 17.73 6.72
CA THR A 49 17.81 19.12 7.13
C THR A 49 16.58 19.97 7.38
N ASP A 50 15.48 19.63 6.74
CA ASP A 50 14.20 20.35 6.75
C ASP A 50 13.10 19.62 7.56
N PHE A 51 13.52 18.72 8.47
CA PHE A 51 12.64 17.96 9.35
C PHE A 51 13.15 17.99 10.80
N THR A 52 12.29 18.37 11.72
CA THR A 52 12.57 18.34 13.15
C THR A 52 11.96 17.10 13.78
N ALA A 53 12.77 16.11 14.12
CA ALA A 53 12.31 14.91 14.79
C ALA A 53 11.83 15.23 16.21
N ALA A 54 10.59 14.87 16.54
CA ALA A 54 10.08 14.85 17.91
C ALA A 54 10.54 13.58 18.65
N GLY A 55 10.75 12.49 17.90
CA GLY A 55 11.29 11.21 18.35
C GLY A 55 11.81 10.41 17.19
N ILE A 56 12.57 9.36 17.48
CA ILE A 56 13.19 8.48 16.48
C ILE A 56 12.77 7.05 16.75
N ILE A 57 12.37 6.32 15.69
CA ILE A 57 12.13 4.88 15.76
C ILE A 57 13.16 4.18 14.87
N LEU A 58 13.83 3.18 15.42
CA LEU A 58 14.72 2.28 14.71
C LEU A 58 13.91 1.03 14.38
N SER A 59 13.71 0.74 13.09
CA SER A 59 12.88 -0.39 12.65
C SER A 59 13.55 -1.75 12.93
N GLY A 60 12.82 -2.81 12.71
CA GLY A 60 13.39 -4.16 12.54
C GLY A 60 14.27 -4.26 11.27
N GLY A 61 14.87 -5.40 11.06
CA GLY A 61 15.70 -5.69 9.90
C GLY A 61 15.99 -7.18 9.76
N PRO A 62 16.39 -7.64 8.56
CA PRO A 62 16.72 -9.04 8.31
C PRO A 62 18.14 -9.41 8.77
N ASP A 63 18.99 -8.40 9.05
CA ASP A 63 20.40 -8.62 9.36
C ASP A 63 20.58 -9.10 10.82
N SER A 64 21.70 -9.81 11.10
CA SER A 64 22.19 -9.96 12.46
C SER A 64 23.20 -8.85 12.76
N VAL A 65 23.12 -8.23 13.92
CA VAL A 65 24.07 -7.19 14.34
C VAL A 65 25.51 -7.74 14.41
N GLN A 66 25.67 -9.07 14.53
CA GLN A 66 26.97 -9.73 14.58
C GLN A 66 27.63 -9.85 13.20
N ASP A 67 26.88 -9.63 12.10
CA ASP A 67 27.42 -9.71 10.76
C ASP A 67 28.29 -8.50 10.42
N ALA A 68 29.41 -8.73 9.73
CA ALA A 68 30.33 -7.67 9.33
C ALA A 68 29.69 -6.65 8.37
N SER A 69 28.68 -7.10 7.58
CA SER A 69 27.91 -6.28 6.65
C SER A 69 26.67 -5.65 7.26
N ALA A 70 26.40 -5.87 8.54
CA ALA A 70 25.20 -5.38 9.23
C ALA A 70 25.10 -3.86 9.17
N ARG A 71 23.88 -3.36 9.00
CA ARG A 71 23.58 -1.93 9.07
C ARG A 71 23.76 -1.43 10.49
N ARG A 72 24.51 -0.35 10.66
CA ARG A 72 24.85 0.23 11.97
C ARG A 72 24.09 1.52 12.25
N LEU A 73 24.02 1.90 13.53
CA LEU A 73 23.45 3.18 13.93
C LEU A 73 24.32 4.35 13.45
N PRO A 74 23.75 5.30 12.70
CA PRO A 74 24.46 6.54 12.38
C PRO A 74 24.73 7.38 13.64
N ALA A 75 25.93 7.93 13.77
CA ALA A 75 26.32 8.71 14.95
C ALA A 75 25.40 9.91 15.26
N TRP A 76 24.80 10.49 14.22
CA TRP A 76 23.90 11.64 14.39
C TRP A 76 22.59 11.30 15.12
N VAL A 77 22.17 10.04 15.20
CA VAL A 77 20.92 9.63 15.89
C VAL A 77 20.93 10.08 17.34
N PHE A 78 22.03 9.87 18.03
CA PHE A 78 22.17 10.32 19.43
C PHE A 78 22.46 11.81 19.55
N ALA A 79 23.15 12.41 18.56
CA ALA A 79 23.45 13.84 18.54
C ALA A 79 22.19 14.71 18.45
N LEU A 80 21.08 14.19 17.96
CA LEU A 80 19.79 14.89 17.93
C LEU A 80 19.16 15.03 19.33
N ASN A 81 19.62 14.27 20.32
CA ASN A 81 19.12 14.29 21.69
C ASN A 81 17.58 14.17 21.77
N LYS A 82 17.01 13.24 21.03
CA LYS A 82 15.58 12.96 20.95
C LYS A 82 15.26 11.60 21.58
N PRO A 83 14.01 11.37 22.02
CA PRO A 83 13.56 10.03 22.43
C PRO A 83 13.77 9.01 21.31
N ILE A 84 14.25 7.82 21.67
CA ILE A 84 14.53 6.73 20.73
C ILE A 84 13.79 5.47 21.15
N LEU A 85 13.11 4.83 20.20
CA LEU A 85 12.49 3.51 20.34
C LEU A 85 13.12 2.56 19.31
N GLY A 86 13.84 1.53 19.79
CA GLY A 86 14.33 0.45 18.93
C GLY A 86 13.33 -0.71 18.88
N ILE A 87 12.97 -1.17 17.69
CA ILE A 87 12.06 -2.31 17.47
C ILE A 87 12.85 -3.45 16.85
N CYS A 88 12.83 -4.65 17.45
CA CYS A 88 13.49 -5.86 17.00
C CYS A 88 14.98 -5.61 16.71
N TYR A 89 15.41 -5.55 15.46
CA TYR A 89 16.79 -5.22 15.09
C TYR A 89 17.23 -3.84 15.65
N GLY A 90 16.32 -2.84 15.66
CA GLY A 90 16.59 -1.55 16.28
C GLY A 90 16.90 -1.64 17.78
N MET A 91 16.24 -2.53 18.54
CA MET A 91 16.60 -2.82 19.93
C MET A 91 18.00 -3.44 20.02
N GLN A 92 18.33 -4.39 19.14
CA GLN A 92 19.64 -5.05 19.13
C GLN A 92 20.77 -4.06 18.84
N LEU A 93 20.57 -3.09 17.94
CA LEU A 93 21.50 -1.99 17.71
C LEU A 93 21.74 -1.13 18.95
N LEU A 94 20.69 -0.89 19.75
CA LEU A 94 20.82 -0.16 21.01
C LEU A 94 21.61 -1.00 22.05
N VAL A 95 21.37 -2.32 22.12
CA VAL A 95 22.16 -3.20 22.99
C VAL A 95 23.64 -3.14 22.66
N GLU A 96 24.01 -3.27 21.38
CA GLU A 96 25.40 -3.16 20.92
C GLU A 96 26.00 -1.77 21.25
N HIS A 97 25.28 -0.70 20.94
CA HIS A 97 25.74 0.66 21.14
C HIS A 97 26.08 0.95 22.62
N PHE A 98 25.27 0.46 23.56
CA PHE A 98 25.47 0.67 24.99
C PHE A 98 26.36 -0.42 25.64
N GLY A 99 27.05 -1.24 24.83
CA GLY A 99 28.05 -2.21 25.31
C GLY A 99 27.46 -3.46 25.93
N GLY A 100 26.24 -3.84 25.56
CA GLY A 100 25.67 -5.15 25.85
C GLY A 100 26.19 -6.21 24.89
N GLU A 101 25.70 -7.44 25.04
CA GLU A 101 26.06 -8.59 24.18
C GLU A 101 24.81 -9.28 23.65
N LEU A 102 24.86 -9.63 22.39
CA LEU A 102 23.84 -10.44 21.72
C LEU A 102 24.36 -11.85 21.48
N ARG A 103 23.46 -12.82 21.44
CA ARG A 103 23.78 -14.21 21.07
C ARG A 103 22.81 -14.70 20.00
N SER A 104 23.30 -15.49 19.07
CA SER A 104 22.50 -16.10 18.02
C SER A 104 22.00 -17.50 18.42
N GLY A 105 20.78 -17.80 18.07
CA GLY A 105 20.28 -19.16 17.94
C GLY A 105 19.70 -19.84 19.15
N LYS A 106 19.81 -19.30 20.38
CA LYS A 106 19.26 -19.93 21.58
C LYS A 106 17.90 -19.45 22.04
N GLY A 107 17.54 -18.19 21.75
CA GLY A 107 16.26 -17.58 22.10
C GLY A 107 15.45 -17.16 20.89
N ARG A 108 15.34 -18.03 19.86
CA ARG A 108 14.57 -17.74 18.65
C ARG A 108 13.09 -17.82 18.94
N GLU A 109 12.38 -16.71 18.69
CA GLU A 109 10.93 -16.68 18.83
C GLU A 109 10.30 -16.15 17.53
N TYR A 110 9.35 -16.91 16.99
CA TYR A 110 8.59 -16.55 15.80
C TYR A 110 7.10 -16.77 16.04
N GLY A 111 6.30 -15.73 15.82
CA GLY A 111 4.85 -15.76 16.03
C GLY A 111 4.41 -15.13 17.35
N GLN A 112 3.30 -15.61 17.88
CA GLN A 112 2.74 -15.10 19.14
C GLN A 112 3.56 -15.59 20.34
N ALA A 113 3.91 -14.66 21.21
CA ALA A 113 4.56 -14.91 22.48
C ALA A 113 3.88 -14.12 23.59
N ARG A 114 4.04 -14.57 24.83
CA ARG A 114 3.52 -13.89 26.01
C ARG A 114 4.58 -12.95 26.56
N LEU A 115 4.26 -11.66 26.68
CA LEU A 115 5.09 -10.66 27.33
C LEU A 115 4.68 -10.51 28.78
N ASN A 116 5.64 -10.57 29.69
CA ASN A 116 5.46 -10.30 31.12
C ASN A 116 6.26 -9.06 31.49
N LEU A 117 5.56 -7.97 31.86
CA LEU A 117 6.16 -6.71 32.25
C LEU A 117 6.57 -6.73 33.73
N ALA A 118 7.66 -6.05 34.05
CA ALA A 118 8.06 -5.82 35.43
C ALA A 118 7.03 -4.92 36.15
N PRO A 119 6.81 -5.12 37.45
CA PRO A 119 5.84 -4.32 38.21
C PRO A 119 6.24 -2.85 38.35
N GLU A 120 7.54 -2.56 38.30
CA GLU A 120 8.09 -1.21 38.40
C GLU A 120 8.78 -0.80 37.12
N MET A 121 8.42 0.36 36.59
CA MET A 121 9.03 0.96 35.42
C MET A 121 10.04 2.03 35.84
N VAL A 122 11.19 2.02 35.18
CA VAL A 122 12.29 2.96 35.50
C VAL A 122 12.60 3.88 34.32
N GLY A 123 13.23 5.01 34.62
CA GLY A 123 13.69 5.96 33.60
C GLY A 123 12.58 6.69 32.85
N PRO A 124 12.93 7.68 32.01
CA PRO A 124 11.96 8.49 31.28
C PRO A 124 11.08 7.68 30.32
N SER A 125 11.61 6.58 29.77
CA SER A 125 10.88 5.70 28.84
C SER A 125 9.99 4.68 29.54
N GLY A 126 9.96 4.59 30.86
CA GLY A 126 8.99 3.76 31.60
C GLY A 126 7.54 4.14 31.30
N ALA A 127 7.29 5.41 30.95
CA ALA A 127 6.00 5.91 30.50
C ALA A 127 5.48 5.24 29.19
N LEU A 128 6.33 4.55 28.47
CA LEU A 128 5.96 3.72 27.30
C LEU A 128 4.91 2.66 27.65
N PHE A 129 4.97 2.10 28.86
CA PHE A 129 4.10 1.01 29.31
C PHE A 129 2.92 1.48 30.18
N TYR A 130 2.65 2.78 30.19
CA TYR A 130 1.55 3.35 30.98
C TYR A 130 0.20 2.79 30.57
N GLY A 131 -0.57 2.30 31.55
CA GLY A 131 -1.91 1.75 31.35
C GLY A 131 -1.94 0.39 30.63
N MET A 132 -0.80 -0.29 30.50
CA MET A 132 -0.73 -1.61 29.89
C MET A 132 -0.86 -2.72 30.93
N PRO A 133 -1.48 -3.87 30.60
CA PRO A 133 -1.51 -5.02 31.49
C PRO A 133 -0.12 -5.61 31.68
N VAL A 134 0.11 -6.19 32.87
CA VAL A 134 1.39 -6.85 33.19
C VAL A 134 1.70 -8.00 32.23
N THR A 135 0.68 -8.70 31.78
CA THR A 135 0.81 -9.82 30.82
C THR A 135 -0.04 -9.57 29.60
N GLN A 136 0.54 -9.74 28.41
CA GLN A 136 -0.13 -9.53 27.12
C GLN A 136 0.50 -10.36 26.00
N THR A 137 -0.25 -10.58 24.93
CA THR A 137 0.24 -11.25 23.72
C THR A 137 0.96 -10.27 22.82
N VAL A 138 2.15 -10.65 22.33
CA VAL A 138 2.95 -9.87 21.39
C VAL A 138 3.43 -10.74 20.23
N TRP A 139 3.84 -10.09 19.12
CA TRP A 139 4.37 -10.79 17.96
C TRP A 139 5.89 -10.70 17.92
N MET A 140 6.54 -11.84 18.03
CA MET A 140 7.99 -12.00 17.93
C MET A 140 8.41 -12.43 16.54
N SER A 141 9.57 -11.95 16.09
CA SER A 141 10.19 -12.35 14.82
C SER A 141 11.70 -12.09 14.87
N HIS A 142 12.44 -12.90 15.63
CA HIS A 142 13.88 -12.68 15.80
C HIS A 142 14.67 -13.98 15.94
N GLY A 143 15.94 -13.95 15.47
CA GLY A 143 16.90 -15.03 15.60
C GLY A 143 17.96 -14.80 16.69
N ASP A 144 18.19 -13.55 17.06
CA ASP A 144 19.17 -13.12 18.06
C ASP A 144 18.46 -12.59 19.31
N ASP A 145 19.04 -12.80 20.48
CA ASP A 145 18.54 -12.33 21.76
C ASP A 145 19.65 -11.70 22.62
N VAL A 146 19.26 -10.99 23.67
CA VAL A 146 20.18 -10.30 24.57
C VAL A 146 20.82 -11.29 25.52
N ALA A 147 22.12 -11.53 25.37
CA ALA A 147 22.91 -12.38 26.26
C ALA A 147 23.35 -11.66 27.54
N ARG A 148 23.77 -10.39 27.41
CA ARG A 148 24.15 -9.52 28.51
C ARG A 148 23.59 -8.12 28.32
N MET A 149 22.81 -7.66 29.29
CA MET A 149 22.25 -6.30 29.28
C MET A 149 23.36 -5.24 29.37
N PRO A 150 23.22 -4.12 28.65
CA PRO A 150 24.05 -2.95 28.89
C PRO A 150 23.90 -2.45 30.34
N GLN A 151 24.97 -1.89 30.92
CA GLN A 151 25.00 -1.44 32.32
C GLN A 151 23.91 -0.36 32.61
N ASP A 152 23.65 0.53 31.64
CA ASP A 152 22.71 1.64 31.79
C ASP A 152 21.29 1.34 31.31
N MET A 153 21.04 0.09 30.90
CA MET A 153 19.72 -0.40 30.49
C MET A 153 19.13 -1.37 31.50
N VAL A 154 17.81 -1.38 31.61
CA VAL A 154 17.05 -2.30 32.48
C VAL A 154 16.05 -3.06 31.66
N ALA A 155 16.02 -4.40 31.82
CA ALA A 155 14.97 -5.24 31.25
C ALA A 155 13.67 -5.02 32.03
N VAL A 156 12.64 -4.49 31.37
CA VAL A 156 11.32 -4.21 31.95
C VAL A 156 10.24 -5.14 31.44
N GLY A 157 10.59 -6.06 30.53
CA GLY A 157 9.67 -7.09 30.02
C GLY A 157 10.44 -8.31 29.52
N ARG A 158 9.88 -9.50 29.75
CA ARG A 158 10.42 -10.78 29.27
C ARG A 158 9.32 -11.64 28.66
N SER A 159 9.70 -12.50 27.72
CA SER A 159 8.83 -13.57 27.26
C SER A 159 8.74 -14.70 28.31
N ASP A 160 7.80 -15.64 28.13
CA ASP A 160 7.72 -16.84 29.00
C ASP A 160 8.99 -17.69 28.92
N ASP A 161 9.72 -17.66 27.79
CA ASP A 161 11.00 -18.34 27.62
C ASP A 161 12.19 -17.55 28.22
N GLY A 162 11.92 -16.42 28.88
CA GLY A 162 12.91 -15.61 29.60
C GLY A 162 13.70 -14.65 28.71
N VAL A 163 13.38 -14.53 27.41
CA VAL A 163 14.01 -13.58 26.49
C VAL A 163 13.69 -12.15 26.91
N VAL A 164 14.68 -11.25 26.84
CA VAL A 164 14.45 -9.81 27.07
C VAL A 164 13.59 -9.26 25.94
N ALA A 165 12.32 -9.03 26.22
CA ALA A 165 11.34 -8.55 25.25
C ALA A 165 11.16 -7.03 25.26
N ALA A 166 11.49 -6.37 26.40
CA ALA A 166 11.43 -4.92 26.51
C ALA A 166 12.53 -4.42 27.46
N MET A 167 13.16 -3.31 27.12
CA MET A 167 14.17 -2.65 27.92
C MET A 167 14.05 -1.13 27.85
N VAL A 168 14.50 -0.45 28.89
CA VAL A 168 14.56 1.01 28.96
C VAL A 168 15.91 1.48 29.51
N HIS A 169 16.35 2.66 29.09
CA HIS A 169 17.54 3.30 29.64
C HIS A 169 17.19 3.98 30.98
N LYS A 170 18.11 3.92 31.96
CA LYS A 170 17.91 4.43 33.32
C LYS A 170 17.65 5.94 33.36
N THR A 171 18.29 6.73 32.50
CA THR A 171 18.29 8.19 32.54
C THR A 171 17.94 8.88 31.22
N LEU A 172 18.11 8.21 30.07
CA LEU A 172 17.78 8.76 28.76
C LEU A 172 16.39 8.28 28.33
N ALA A 173 15.75 9.07 27.46
CA ALA A 173 14.46 8.69 26.86
C ALA A 173 14.66 7.66 25.71
N ILE A 174 15.21 6.49 26.05
CA ILE A 174 15.54 5.41 25.12
C ILE A 174 14.90 4.13 25.60
N ALA A 175 14.21 3.42 24.68
CA ALA A 175 13.61 2.12 24.92
C ALA A 175 13.90 1.17 23.76
N GLY A 176 13.87 -0.14 24.05
CA GLY A 176 13.96 -1.20 23.05
C GLY A 176 12.87 -2.24 23.25
N LEU A 177 12.31 -2.73 22.18
CA LEU A 177 11.32 -3.81 22.11
C LEU A 177 11.82 -4.88 21.17
N GLN A 178 11.84 -6.14 21.60
CA GLN A 178 12.21 -7.26 20.74
C GLN A 178 11.04 -7.67 19.84
N PHE A 179 9.81 -7.41 20.26
CA PHE A 179 8.59 -7.69 19.51
C PHE A 179 8.17 -6.51 18.61
N HIS A 180 7.20 -6.78 17.75
CA HIS A 180 6.66 -5.83 16.79
C HIS A 180 5.33 -5.23 17.27
N PRO A 181 5.33 -4.00 17.84
CA PRO A 181 4.09 -3.35 18.29
C PRO A 181 3.19 -2.87 17.14
N GLU A 182 3.75 -2.72 15.94
CA GLU A 182 3.06 -2.23 14.75
C GLU A 182 2.08 -3.24 14.13
N VAL A 183 2.26 -4.55 14.39
CA VAL A 183 1.40 -5.59 13.82
C VAL A 183 0.16 -5.85 14.67
N ASN A 184 -0.95 -6.22 14.03
CA ASN A 184 -2.24 -6.47 14.71
C ASN A 184 -2.21 -7.62 15.74
N HIS A 185 -1.22 -8.51 15.66
CA HIS A 185 -1.07 -9.63 16.58
C HIS A 185 -0.48 -9.23 17.94
N SER A 186 0.02 -7.99 18.08
CA SER A 186 0.42 -7.40 19.35
C SER A 186 -0.76 -6.65 19.94
N GLU A 187 -1.39 -7.24 20.99
CA GLU A 187 -2.68 -6.78 21.54
C GLU A 187 -2.72 -5.29 21.90
N TYR A 188 -1.66 -4.77 22.54
CA TYR A 188 -1.56 -3.38 22.97
C TYR A 188 -0.53 -2.58 22.18
N GLY A 189 -0.15 -3.05 21.00
CA GLY A 189 0.90 -2.44 20.18
C GLY A 189 0.59 -0.98 19.80
N LYS A 190 -0.68 -0.68 19.42
CA LYS A 190 -1.11 0.69 19.12
C LYS A 190 -1.00 1.61 20.34
N GLN A 191 -1.44 1.15 21.52
CA GLN A 191 -1.35 1.91 22.76
C GLN A 191 0.11 2.22 23.13
N LEU A 192 1.00 1.24 22.92
CA LEU A 192 2.44 1.42 23.17
C LEU A 192 3.03 2.51 22.27
N LEU A 193 2.73 2.49 20.96
CA LEU A 193 3.14 3.54 20.04
C LEU A 193 2.53 4.90 20.41
N GLU A 194 1.27 4.94 20.83
CA GLU A 194 0.63 6.17 21.32
C GLU A 194 1.31 6.69 22.58
N ASN A 195 1.66 5.83 23.54
CA ASN A 195 2.44 6.19 24.72
C ASN A 195 3.83 6.74 24.36
N PHE A 196 4.50 6.14 23.37
CA PHE A 196 5.77 6.68 22.88
C PHE A 196 5.60 8.11 22.39
N ILE A 197 4.60 8.38 21.57
CA ILE A 197 4.34 9.71 21.02
C ILE A 197 3.98 10.71 22.12
N ARG A 198 2.96 10.37 22.95
CA ARG A 198 2.37 11.33 23.91
C ARG A 198 3.16 11.46 25.18
N ASN A 199 3.61 10.33 25.76
CA ASN A 199 4.18 10.30 27.10
C ASN A 199 5.72 10.41 27.08
N VAL A 200 6.38 9.80 26.08
CA VAL A 200 7.85 9.80 25.99
C VAL A 200 8.34 10.97 25.12
N CYS A 201 7.85 11.11 23.89
CA CYS A 201 8.23 12.20 22.98
C CYS A 201 7.55 13.53 23.33
N ARG A 202 6.38 13.48 24.00
CA ARG A 202 5.51 14.65 24.24
C ARG A 202 5.23 15.43 22.97
N ALA A 203 5.04 14.71 21.87
CA ALA A 203 4.83 15.28 20.56
C ALA A 203 3.38 15.74 20.40
N ALA A 204 3.20 16.88 19.73
CA ALA A 204 1.88 17.36 19.36
C ALA A 204 1.32 16.53 18.19
N ILE A 205 0.04 16.26 18.22
CA ILE A 205 -0.69 15.67 17.08
C ILE A 205 -0.75 16.72 15.97
N ASN A 206 -0.33 16.37 14.77
CA ASN A 206 -0.18 17.28 13.64
C ASN A 206 -0.56 16.63 12.28
N TRP A 207 -1.16 15.45 12.31
CA TRP A 207 -1.52 14.72 11.11
C TRP A 207 -2.97 14.26 11.19
N ASP A 208 -3.83 14.95 10.48
CA ASP A 208 -5.24 14.64 10.29
C ASP A 208 -5.65 14.94 8.84
N SER A 209 -6.87 14.60 8.46
CA SER A 209 -7.34 14.77 7.09
C SER A 209 -7.36 16.24 6.62
N GLY A 210 -7.54 17.19 7.53
CA GLY A 210 -7.50 18.63 7.22
C GLY A 210 -6.08 19.11 6.93
N SER A 211 -5.12 18.76 7.79
CA SER A 211 -3.70 19.09 7.60
C SER A 211 -3.11 18.41 6.35
N MET A 212 -3.49 17.14 6.09
CA MET A 212 -3.12 16.42 4.87
C MET A 212 -3.61 17.16 3.61
N LEU A 213 -4.88 17.56 3.58
CA LEU A 213 -5.46 18.26 2.44
C LEU A 213 -4.75 19.60 2.20
N ALA A 214 -4.60 20.43 3.24
CA ALA A 214 -3.95 21.73 3.14
C ALA A 214 -2.52 21.60 2.61
N ALA A 215 -1.71 20.73 3.20
CA ALA A 215 -0.33 20.48 2.79
C ALA A 215 -0.23 19.99 1.34
N THR A 216 -1.13 19.10 0.92
CA THR A 216 -1.16 18.59 -0.45
C THR A 216 -1.52 19.69 -1.46
N LEU A 217 -2.51 20.53 -1.15
CA LEU A 217 -2.88 21.64 -2.03
C LEU A 217 -1.76 22.68 -2.17
N ASP A 218 -1.06 22.98 -1.09
CA ASP A 218 0.08 23.91 -1.10
C ASP A 218 1.25 23.33 -1.89
N TYR A 219 1.58 22.05 -1.69
CA TYR A 219 2.58 21.35 -2.52
C TYR A 219 2.26 21.44 -4.02
N ILE A 220 0.99 21.21 -4.43
CA ILE A 220 0.58 21.30 -5.82
C ILE A 220 0.78 22.72 -6.36
N ARG A 221 0.35 23.75 -5.62
CA ARG A 221 0.48 25.16 -6.01
C ARG A 221 1.92 25.58 -6.21
N GLU A 222 2.79 25.20 -5.27
CA GLU A 222 4.23 25.49 -5.32
C GLU A 222 4.91 24.76 -6.48
N SER A 223 4.61 23.47 -6.67
CA SER A 223 5.24 22.64 -7.70
C SER A 223 4.87 23.07 -9.11
N VAL A 224 3.61 23.43 -9.33
CA VAL A 224 3.05 23.70 -10.67
C VAL A 224 3.08 25.19 -11.02
N GLY A 225 2.92 26.07 -10.03
CA GLY A 225 2.84 27.52 -10.26
C GLY A 225 1.65 27.89 -11.15
N SER A 226 1.90 28.62 -12.24
CA SER A 226 0.87 29.07 -13.20
C SER A 226 0.65 28.12 -14.39
N ALA A 227 1.33 26.99 -14.45
CA ALA A 227 1.31 26.07 -15.59
C ALA A 227 0.05 25.19 -15.65
N ASN A 228 -0.19 24.58 -16.81
CA ASN A 228 -1.21 23.56 -17.01
C ASN A 228 -0.64 22.16 -16.74
N VAL A 229 -1.51 21.26 -16.28
CA VAL A 229 -1.17 19.90 -15.87
C VAL A 229 -1.95 18.87 -16.67
N LEU A 230 -1.24 17.88 -17.20
CA LEU A 230 -1.80 16.68 -17.78
C LEU A 230 -1.83 15.59 -16.71
N VAL A 231 -2.96 14.90 -16.52
CA VAL A 231 -3.08 13.82 -15.52
C VAL A 231 -3.40 12.50 -16.20
N ALA A 232 -2.56 11.48 -15.97
CA ALA A 232 -2.86 10.13 -16.42
C ALA A 232 -3.85 9.46 -15.44
N CYS A 233 -5.08 9.27 -15.89
CA CYS A 233 -6.13 8.59 -15.12
C CYS A 233 -6.25 7.14 -15.57
N SER A 234 -5.98 6.20 -14.65
CA SER A 234 -6.17 4.76 -14.89
C SER A 234 -7.59 4.27 -14.51
N GLY A 235 -8.44 5.16 -14.00
CA GLY A 235 -9.73 4.79 -13.41
C GLY A 235 -9.64 4.22 -11.99
N GLY A 236 -8.43 4.08 -11.45
CA GLY A 236 -8.20 3.71 -10.05
C GLY A 236 -8.44 4.88 -9.09
N VAL A 237 -8.71 4.59 -7.82
CA VAL A 237 -8.97 5.61 -6.80
C VAL A 237 -7.82 6.62 -6.69
N ASP A 238 -6.57 6.17 -6.76
CA ASP A 238 -5.39 6.99 -6.53
C ASP A 238 -5.24 8.06 -7.63
N SER A 239 -5.36 7.68 -8.92
CA SER A 239 -5.30 8.61 -10.05
C SER A 239 -6.48 9.60 -10.06
N THR A 240 -7.65 9.15 -9.63
CA THR A 240 -8.85 10.00 -9.55
C THR A 240 -8.73 11.03 -8.43
N VAL A 241 -8.25 10.61 -7.25
CA VAL A 241 -7.98 11.53 -6.13
C VAL A 241 -6.90 12.55 -6.51
N ALA A 242 -5.82 12.11 -7.20
CA ALA A 242 -4.79 13.02 -7.68
C ALA A 242 -5.34 14.07 -8.65
N ALA A 243 -6.20 13.65 -9.59
CA ALA A 243 -6.85 14.59 -10.54
C ALA A 243 -7.76 15.59 -9.82
N ALA A 244 -8.56 15.13 -8.84
CA ALA A 244 -9.42 16.00 -8.04
C ALA A 244 -8.64 17.00 -7.19
N LEU A 245 -7.52 16.57 -6.58
CA LEU A 245 -6.61 17.44 -5.82
C LEU A 245 -5.99 18.52 -6.70
N LEU A 246 -5.51 18.13 -7.89
CA LEU A 246 -4.97 19.07 -8.87
C LEU A 246 -6.01 20.10 -9.31
N ALA A 247 -7.23 19.65 -9.65
CA ALA A 247 -8.33 20.56 -10.01
C ALA A 247 -8.70 21.51 -8.86
N LYS A 248 -8.73 21.02 -7.62
CA LYS A 248 -9.02 21.84 -6.43
C LYS A 248 -7.91 22.87 -6.15
N ALA A 249 -6.64 22.50 -6.37
CA ALA A 249 -5.50 23.39 -6.10
C ALA A 249 -5.29 24.46 -7.16
N LEU A 250 -5.48 24.11 -8.44
CA LEU A 250 -5.10 24.92 -9.60
C LEU A 250 -6.29 25.55 -10.33
N GLY A 251 -7.49 25.03 -10.12
CA GLY A 251 -8.67 25.31 -10.95
C GLY A 251 -8.81 24.30 -12.08
N SER A 252 -10.06 23.94 -12.39
CA SER A 252 -10.41 22.90 -13.38
C SER A 252 -9.94 23.20 -14.81
N GLU A 253 -9.86 24.48 -15.18
CA GLU A 253 -9.43 24.92 -16.52
C GLU A 253 -7.94 24.61 -16.81
N ARG A 254 -7.16 24.36 -15.77
CA ARG A 254 -5.71 24.12 -15.88
C ARG A 254 -5.33 22.64 -15.79
N VAL A 255 -6.32 21.77 -15.63
CA VAL A 255 -6.10 20.33 -15.44
C VAL A 255 -6.83 19.54 -16.52
N THR A 256 -6.08 18.81 -17.34
CA THR A 256 -6.63 17.87 -18.32
C THR A 256 -6.42 16.44 -17.85
N ALA A 257 -7.50 15.72 -17.60
CA ALA A 257 -7.47 14.31 -17.24
C ALA A 257 -7.55 13.45 -18.51
N VAL A 258 -6.59 12.57 -18.73
CA VAL A 258 -6.56 11.65 -19.85
C VAL A 258 -6.77 10.24 -19.34
N PHE A 259 -7.82 9.59 -19.81
CA PHE A 259 -8.19 8.22 -19.50
C PHE A 259 -8.02 7.35 -20.75
N CYS A 260 -7.26 6.25 -20.65
CA CYS A 260 -7.07 5.34 -21.77
C CYS A 260 -8.05 4.17 -21.66
N ASP A 261 -9.01 4.12 -22.59
CA ASP A 261 -9.87 2.96 -22.78
C ASP A 261 -9.10 1.88 -23.55
N THR A 262 -8.59 0.94 -22.80
CA THR A 262 -7.84 -0.20 -23.33
C THR A 262 -8.73 -1.34 -23.84
N GLY A 263 -10.06 -1.24 -23.66
CA GLY A 263 -11.00 -2.33 -23.89
C GLY A 263 -10.94 -3.44 -22.83
N LEU A 264 -10.03 -3.33 -21.83
CA LEU A 264 -9.84 -4.34 -20.78
C LEU A 264 -10.53 -3.95 -19.46
N MET A 265 -11.39 -2.94 -19.50
CA MET A 265 -12.13 -2.41 -18.36
C MET A 265 -13.39 -3.23 -18.07
N ARG A 266 -13.92 -3.09 -16.84
CA ARG A 266 -15.22 -3.63 -16.45
C ARG A 266 -16.35 -3.02 -17.30
N LYS A 267 -17.52 -3.61 -17.21
CA LYS A 267 -18.73 -3.09 -17.87
C LYS A 267 -19.00 -1.67 -17.42
N ASP A 268 -19.26 -0.79 -18.39
CA ASP A 268 -19.62 0.63 -18.21
C ASP A 268 -18.58 1.49 -17.45
N GLU A 269 -17.39 0.95 -17.19
CA GLU A 269 -16.37 1.61 -16.37
C GLU A 269 -15.83 2.89 -17.00
N VAL A 270 -15.63 2.89 -18.32
CA VAL A 270 -15.10 4.06 -19.05
C VAL A 270 -16.01 5.27 -18.88
N SER A 271 -17.31 5.08 -19.14
CA SER A 271 -18.31 6.15 -19.00
C SER A 271 -18.49 6.56 -17.54
N TRP A 272 -18.46 5.60 -16.62
CA TRP A 272 -18.58 5.87 -15.19
C TRP A 272 -17.41 6.72 -14.67
N VAL A 273 -16.17 6.39 -15.02
CA VAL A 273 -14.98 7.17 -14.61
C VAL A 273 -15.01 8.57 -15.22
N ALA A 274 -15.31 8.69 -16.52
CA ALA A 274 -15.36 9.99 -17.20
C ALA A 274 -16.45 10.91 -16.61
N ASN A 275 -17.62 10.38 -16.28
CA ASN A 275 -18.69 11.13 -15.64
C ASN A 275 -18.32 11.56 -14.22
N ALA A 276 -17.74 10.67 -13.42
CA ALA A 276 -17.31 10.99 -12.07
C ALA A 276 -16.24 12.11 -12.06
N LEU A 277 -15.28 12.10 -12.98
CA LEU A 277 -14.29 13.16 -13.11
C LEU A 277 -14.96 14.52 -13.46
N LYS A 278 -15.98 14.51 -14.32
CA LYS A 278 -16.75 15.72 -14.67
C LYS A 278 -17.58 16.22 -13.47
N GLU A 279 -18.22 15.35 -12.71
CA GLU A 279 -18.95 15.70 -11.49
C GLU A 279 -18.05 16.32 -10.42
N LEU A 280 -16.76 15.94 -10.39
CA LEU A 280 -15.73 16.57 -9.55
C LEU A 280 -15.26 17.93 -10.07
N GLY A 281 -15.87 18.44 -11.14
CA GLY A 281 -15.57 19.74 -11.70
C GLY A 281 -14.37 19.75 -12.65
N LEU A 282 -13.86 18.61 -13.14
CA LEU A 282 -12.87 18.60 -14.21
C LEU A 282 -13.55 18.86 -15.56
N ASN A 283 -13.27 20.02 -16.16
CA ASN A 283 -13.87 20.44 -17.42
C ASN A 283 -13.24 19.75 -18.63
N HIS A 284 -11.96 19.36 -18.51
CA HIS A 284 -11.20 18.73 -19.58
C HIS A 284 -10.92 17.26 -19.24
N VAL A 285 -11.78 16.37 -19.72
CA VAL A 285 -11.65 14.91 -19.58
C VAL A 285 -11.61 14.29 -20.96
N GLU A 286 -10.45 13.76 -21.33
CA GLU A 286 -10.19 13.12 -22.62
C GLU A 286 -10.16 11.61 -22.47
N VAL A 287 -10.90 10.90 -23.34
CA VAL A 287 -10.90 9.44 -23.38
C VAL A 287 -10.20 8.99 -24.66
N LEU A 288 -9.08 8.30 -24.51
CA LEU A 288 -8.35 7.69 -25.63
C LEU A 288 -8.97 6.32 -25.92
N HIS A 289 -9.67 6.19 -27.04
CA HIS A 289 -10.31 4.94 -27.46
C HIS A 289 -9.28 4.03 -28.15
N SER A 290 -8.53 3.24 -27.36
CA SER A 290 -7.41 2.42 -27.83
C SER A 290 -7.71 0.90 -27.80
N GLU A 291 -8.96 0.48 -27.56
CA GLU A 291 -9.38 -0.92 -27.46
C GLU A 291 -8.82 -1.80 -28.59
N ALA A 292 -8.99 -1.37 -29.85
CA ALA A 292 -8.52 -2.13 -31.00
C ALA A 292 -7.00 -2.33 -31.00
N LEU A 293 -6.23 -1.33 -30.57
CA LEU A 293 -4.77 -1.40 -30.45
C LEU A 293 -4.35 -2.47 -29.45
N PHE A 294 -4.96 -2.44 -28.26
CA PHE A 294 -4.64 -3.39 -27.19
C PHE A 294 -5.05 -4.83 -27.55
N LEU A 295 -6.27 -5.04 -28.05
CA LEU A 295 -6.75 -6.36 -28.42
C LEU A 295 -5.93 -6.97 -29.55
N ASN A 296 -5.54 -6.20 -30.56
CA ASN A 296 -4.69 -6.67 -31.65
C ASN A 296 -3.31 -7.10 -31.14
N ALA A 297 -2.70 -6.32 -30.23
CA ALA A 297 -1.39 -6.64 -29.68
C ALA A 297 -1.40 -7.85 -28.73
N LEU A 298 -2.56 -8.17 -28.15
CA LEU A 298 -2.75 -9.29 -27.24
C LEU A 298 -3.22 -10.57 -27.97
N SER A 299 -3.49 -10.50 -29.26
CA SER A 299 -3.91 -11.66 -30.06
C SER A 299 -2.86 -12.76 -30.02
N GLY A 300 -3.26 -13.99 -29.66
CA GLY A 300 -2.38 -15.14 -29.52
C GLY A 300 -1.50 -15.14 -28.26
N VAL A 301 -1.53 -14.09 -27.41
CA VAL A 301 -0.73 -14.01 -26.20
C VAL A 301 -1.43 -14.72 -25.06
N THR A 302 -0.78 -15.76 -24.51
CA THR A 302 -1.31 -16.57 -23.41
C THR A 302 -0.50 -16.47 -22.11
N ASP A 303 0.77 -16.06 -22.20
CA ASP A 303 1.65 -15.89 -21.04
C ASP A 303 1.27 -14.65 -20.23
N PRO A 304 1.02 -14.77 -18.90
CA PRO A 304 0.57 -13.66 -18.07
C PRO A 304 1.55 -12.49 -18.01
N GLU A 305 2.85 -12.77 -17.98
CA GLU A 305 3.86 -11.75 -17.88
C GLU A 305 4.04 -11.00 -19.23
N ALA A 306 3.89 -11.71 -20.34
CA ALA A 306 3.85 -11.09 -21.66
C ALA A 306 2.63 -10.16 -21.81
N LYS A 307 1.43 -10.59 -21.35
CA LYS A 307 0.23 -9.73 -21.32
C LYS A 307 0.51 -8.44 -20.54
N ARG A 308 1.05 -8.54 -19.32
CA ARG A 308 1.36 -7.38 -18.48
C ARG A 308 2.33 -6.41 -19.14
N LYS A 309 3.40 -6.93 -19.75
CA LYS A 309 4.41 -6.11 -20.45
C LYS A 309 3.83 -5.39 -21.67
N ILE A 310 3.04 -6.09 -22.49
CA ILE A 310 2.39 -5.49 -23.66
C ILE A 310 1.44 -4.37 -23.24
N ILE A 311 0.57 -4.63 -22.25
CA ILE A 311 -0.42 -3.66 -21.78
C ILE A 311 0.28 -2.45 -21.18
N GLY A 312 1.27 -2.65 -20.31
CA GLY A 312 2.02 -1.56 -19.69
C GLY A 312 2.75 -0.69 -20.71
N ARG A 313 3.42 -1.31 -21.71
CA ARG A 313 4.10 -0.59 -22.79
C ARG A 313 3.12 0.23 -23.62
N LEU A 314 2.03 -0.37 -24.11
CA LEU A 314 1.05 0.33 -24.93
C LEU A 314 0.36 1.47 -24.19
N PHE A 315 0.07 1.29 -22.90
CA PHE A 315 -0.50 2.35 -22.08
C PHE A 315 0.41 3.58 -22.03
N ILE A 316 1.72 3.36 -21.84
CA ILE A 316 2.72 4.43 -21.86
C ILE A 316 2.81 5.08 -23.25
N GLU A 317 2.88 4.28 -24.32
CA GLU A 317 2.97 4.76 -25.70
C GLU A 317 1.75 5.63 -26.10
N GLU A 318 0.54 5.22 -25.73
CA GLU A 318 -0.69 5.98 -26.00
C GLU A 318 -0.72 7.32 -25.25
N PHE A 319 -0.32 7.28 -23.97
CA PHE A 319 -0.22 8.49 -23.18
C PHE A 319 0.85 9.45 -23.72
N GLU A 320 2.03 8.92 -24.11
CA GLU A 320 3.11 9.71 -24.74
C GLU A 320 2.66 10.34 -26.07
N ARG A 321 1.95 9.58 -26.87
CA ARG A 321 1.43 10.07 -28.15
C ARG A 321 0.51 11.27 -27.94
N TYR A 322 -0.40 11.17 -26.97
CA TYR A 322 -1.29 12.28 -26.60
C TYR A 322 -0.49 13.48 -26.08
N ALA A 323 0.37 13.25 -25.10
CA ALA A 323 1.18 14.30 -24.48
C ALA A 323 2.10 15.01 -25.48
N THR A 324 2.68 14.27 -26.44
CA THR A 324 3.55 14.84 -27.48
C THR A 324 2.76 15.72 -28.46
N GLY A 325 1.54 15.31 -28.83
CA GLY A 325 0.66 16.10 -29.68
C GLY A 325 0.20 17.44 -29.05
N HIS A 326 0.27 17.54 -27.72
CA HIS A 326 -0.20 18.70 -26.94
C HIS A 326 0.93 19.34 -26.10
N GLN A 327 2.21 19.13 -26.45
CA GLN A 327 3.37 19.61 -25.67
C GLN A 327 3.40 21.12 -25.41
N ALA A 328 2.80 21.92 -26.29
CA ALA A 328 2.73 23.38 -26.12
C ALA A 328 1.74 23.80 -25.01
N GLU A 329 0.86 22.89 -24.60
CA GLU A 329 -0.23 23.19 -23.66
C GLU A 329 0.14 22.82 -22.21
N PHE A 330 1.01 21.81 -22.03
CA PHE A 330 1.33 21.25 -20.72
C PHE A 330 2.82 21.31 -20.42
N THR A 331 3.14 21.62 -19.17
CA THR A 331 4.52 21.57 -18.65
C THR A 331 4.69 20.57 -17.50
N HIS A 332 3.59 20.08 -16.95
CA HIS A 332 3.59 19.15 -15.84
C HIS A 332 2.73 17.91 -16.12
N LEU A 333 3.15 16.79 -15.55
CA LEU A 333 2.41 15.53 -15.49
C LEU A 333 2.00 15.25 -14.06
N GLY A 334 0.69 15.14 -13.83
CA GLY A 334 0.12 14.69 -12.57
C GLY A 334 0.10 13.16 -12.50
N GLN A 335 0.59 12.59 -11.41
CA GLN A 335 0.61 11.14 -11.19
C GLN A 335 0.16 10.78 -9.77
N GLY A 336 -0.63 9.73 -9.64
CA GLY A 336 -1.18 9.24 -8.36
C GLY A 336 -0.23 8.28 -7.62
N THR A 337 1.08 8.55 -7.60
CA THR A 337 2.08 7.76 -6.86
C THR A 337 1.84 7.89 -5.37
N LEU A 338 1.81 6.77 -4.65
CA LEU A 338 1.64 6.72 -3.19
C LEU A 338 2.99 6.62 -2.45
N TYR A 339 2.98 6.92 -1.15
CA TYR A 339 4.18 6.90 -0.31
C TYR A 339 4.90 5.54 -0.29
N PRO A 340 4.22 4.37 -0.20
CA PRO A 340 4.89 3.08 -0.31
C PRO A 340 5.66 2.89 -1.62
N ASP A 341 5.10 3.36 -2.75
CA ASP A 341 5.75 3.25 -4.06
C ASP A 341 7.06 4.06 -4.10
N VAL A 342 7.06 5.25 -3.47
CA VAL A 342 8.25 6.11 -3.37
C VAL A 342 9.36 5.44 -2.54
N ILE A 343 9.01 4.87 -1.39
CA ILE A 343 9.98 4.20 -0.50
C ILE A 343 10.55 2.93 -1.16
N GLU A 344 9.70 2.10 -1.76
CA GLU A 344 10.14 0.90 -2.49
C GLU A 344 11.13 1.25 -3.62
N SER A 345 10.89 2.37 -4.32
CA SER A 345 11.79 2.84 -5.40
C SER A 345 13.11 3.37 -4.90
N ALA A 346 13.15 3.99 -3.72
CA ALA A 346 14.36 4.54 -3.11
C ALA A 346 15.26 3.47 -2.45
N GLY A 347 14.67 2.38 -1.94
CA GLY A 347 15.37 1.32 -1.18
C GLY A 347 16.19 0.34 -2.02
N HIS A 348 16.08 0.33 -3.35
CA HIS A 348 16.77 -0.59 -4.23
C HIS A 348 18.06 0.02 -4.81
N GLY A 349 19.05 0.29 -3.94
CA GLY A 349 20.43 0.58 -4.35
C GLY A 349 21.05 -0.61 -5.10
N ALA A 350 21.55 -0.34 -6.30
CA ALA A 350 22.49 -1.11 -7.15
C ALA A 350 22.58 -2.63 -6.88
N GLY A 351 21.59 -3.42 -7.29
CA GLY A 351 21.71 -4.89 -7.24
C GLY A 351 20.42 -5.69 -7.36
N ALA A 352 19.27 -5.16 -7.05
CA ALA A 352 18.01 -5.87 -7.23
C ALA A 352 17.35 -5.44 -8.54
N LYS A 353 17.19 -6.37 -9.47
CA LYS A 353 16.36 -6.17 -10.67
C LYS A 353 14.97 -5.77 -10.22
N VAL A 354 14.52 -4.57 -10.64
CA VAL A 354 13.15 -4.08 -10.43
C VAL A 354 12.17 -5.13 -10.97
N ILE A 355 11.50 -5.83 -10.07
CA ILE A 355 10.50 -6.86 -10.42
C ILE A 355 9.10 -6.25 -10.59
N LYS A 356 8.90 -4.97 -10.27
CA LYS A 356 7.60 -4.31 -10.42
C LYS A 356 7.62 -3.25 -11.52
N SER A 357 7.31 -3.69 -12.75
CA SER A 357 7.00 -2.84 -13.90
C SER A 357 5.59 -2.21 -13.84
N HIS A 358 4.88 -2.29 -12.71
CA HIS A 358 3.44 -2.01 -12.64
C HIS A 358 3.08 -0.67 -11.96
N HIS A 359 4.02 -0.09 -11.23
CA HIS A 359 3.89 1.25 -10.68
C HIS A 359 4.95 2.12 -11.35
N ASN A 360 4.51 3.06 -12.18
CA ASN A 360 5.30 3.90 -13.08
C ASN A 360 6.19 4.92 -12.32
N VAL A 361 6.85 4.49 -11.24
CA VAL A 361 7.80 5.31 -10.48
C VAL A 361 9.12 5.33 -11.25
N GLY A 362 9.39 6.45 -11.92
CA GLY A 362 10.62 6.66 -12.70
C GLY A 362 10.60 6.14 -14.14
N GLY A 363 9.46 5.69 -14.66
CA GLY A 363 9.34 5.09 -16.00
C GLY A 363 8.78 6.00 -17.09
N LEU A 364 8.68 7.31 -16.86
CA LEU A 364 8.36 8.23 -17.95
C LEU A 364 9.55 8.33 -18.89
N PRO A 365 9.33 8.21 -20.21
CA PRO A 365 10.41 8.35 -21.17
C PRO A 365 11.06 9.72 -21.03
N GLU A 366 12.39 9.73 -21.09
CA GLU A 366 13.21 10.96 -21.12
C GLU A 366 12.80 11.94 -22.26
N LYS A 367 11.96 11.46 -23.19
CA LYS A 367 11.42 12.23 -24.32
C LYS A 367 10.32 13.20 -23.90
N LEU A 368 9.57 12.92 -22.84
CA LEU A 368 8.55 13.85 -22.34
C LEU A 368 9.23 14.86 -21.41
N LYS A 369 9.40 16.08 -21.87
CA LYS A 369 9.96 17.20 -21.10
C LYS A 369 8.99 17.74 -20.03
N LEU A 370 8.06 16.93 -19.55
CA LEU A 370 7.10 17.29 -18.51
C LEU A 370 7.72 17.10 -17.12
N LYS A 371 7.51 18.06 -16.24
CA LYS A 371 7.87 17.96 -14.82
C LYS A 371 6.83 17.11 -14.10
N LEU A 372 7.26 16.26 -13.20
CA LEU A 372 6.36 15.40 -12.43
C LEU A 372 5.75 16.18 -11.26
N CYS A 373 4.43 16.06 -11.07
CA CYS A 373 3.70 16.48 -9.89
C CYS A 373 2.96 15.28 -9.32
N GLU A 374 3.32 14.86 -8.09
CA GLU A 374 2.80 13.65 -7.45
C GLU A 374 2.03 14.02 -6.17
N PRO A 375 0.75 14.38 -6.27
CA PRO A 375 -0.03 14.86 -5.13
C PRO A 375 -0.11 13.90 -3.94
N LEU A 376 0.01 12.59 -4.20
CA LEU A 376 -0.16 11.54 -3.18
C LEU A 376 1.16 10.94 -2.68
N ARG A 377 2.31 11.47 -3.11
CA ARG A 377 3.63 10.86 -2.83
C ARG A 377 3.99 10.72 -1.35
N TYR A 378 3.34 11.47 -0.47
CA TYR A 378 3.50 11.40 0.98
C TYR A 378 2.34 10.70 1.68
N LEU A 379 1.39 10.13 0.96
CA LEU A 379 0.16 9.57 1.51
C LEU A 379 0.11 8.04 1.35
N PHE A 380 -0.42 7.38 2.37
CA PHE A 380 -0.84 5.99 2.26
C PHE A 380 -2.18 5.91 1.52
N LYS A 381 -2.54 4.72 1.07
CA LYS A 381 -3.77 4.51 0.29
C LYS A 381 -5.05 4.85 1.05
N ASP A 382 -5.11 4.57 2.33
CA ASP A 382 -6.22 4.93 3.20
C ASP A 382 -6.31 6.45 3.44
N GLU A 383 -5.17 7.14 3.57
CA GLU A 383 -5.11 8.60 3.62
C GLU A 383 -5.58 9.24 2.31
N ALA A 384 -5.16 8.70 1.17
CA ALA A 384 -5.64 9.14 -0.14
C ALA A 384 -7.16 8.97 -0.29
N ARG A 385 -7.72 7.84 0.20
CA ARG A 385 -9.17 7.62 0.23
C ARG A 385 -9.90 8.63 1.13
N GLN A 386 -9.36 8.94 2.31
CA GLN A 386 -9.91 9.98 3.19
C GLN A 386 -9.95 11.34 2.50
N LEU A 387 -8.89 11.73 1.79
CA LEU A 387 -8.89 12.96 1.00
C LEU A 387 -9.91 12.90 -0.15
N GLY A 388 -10.03 11.76 -0.82
CA GLY A 388 -11.05 11.54 -1.84
C GLY A 388 -12.47 11.82 -1.30
N ALA A 389 -12.80 11.26 -0.13
CA ALA A 389 -14.08 11.49 0.52
C ALA A 389 -14.30 12.98 0.89
N GLN A 390 -13.26 13.67 1.40
CA GLN A 390 -13.33 15.12 1.68
C GLN A 390 -13.49 15.99 0.42
N LEU A 391 -12.99 15.51 -0.71
CA LEU A 391 -13.15 16.20 -2.01
C LEU A 391 -14.53 15.98 -2.62
N GLY A 392 -15.36 15.12 -2.01
CA GLY A 392 -16.70 14.81 -2.48
C GLY A 392 -16.74 13.71 -3.54
N LEU A 393 -15.69 12.86 -3.62
CA LEU A 393 -15.74 11.68 -4.48
C LEU A 393 -16.88 10.75 -4.02
N PRO A 394 -17.63 10.15 -4.97
CA PRO A 394 -18.65 9.17 -4.61
C PRO A 394 -18.04 8.01 -3.79
N ALA A 395 -18.77 7.55 -2.76
CA ALA A 395 -18.35 6.43 -1.91
C ALA A 395 -17.96 5.18 -2.73
N ASP A 396 -18.74 4.87 -3.76
CA ASP A 396 -18.46 3.77 -4.71
C ASP A 396 -17.13 3.88 -5.44
N MET A 397 -16.57 5.08 -5.56
CA MET A 397 -15.27 5.33 -6.16
C MET A 397 -14.15 5.24 -5.12
N VAL A 398 -14.38 5.79 -3.93
CA VAL A 398 -13.41 5.78 -2.82
C VAL A 398 -13.23 4.36 -2.27
N ASP A 399 -14.34 3.63 -2.08
CA ASP A 399 -14.37 2.28 -1.49
C ASP A 399 -14.29 1.16 -2.53
N ARG A 400 -13.93 1.53 -3.75
CA ARG A 400 -13.81 0.57 -4.85
C ARG A 400 -12.82 -0.54 -4.50
N HIS A 401 -13.23 -1.79 -4.82
CA HIS A 401 -12.32 -2.93 -4.78
C HIS A 401 -11.10 -2.70 -5.66
N PRO A 402 -9.90 -3.16 -5.26
CA PRO A 402 -8.73 -3.08 -6.10
C PRO A 402 -8.98 -3.66 -7.49
N PHE A 403 -8.46 -2.98 -8.51
CA PHE A 403 -8.54 -3.43 -9.90
C PHE A 403 -7.13 -3.39 -10.50
N PRO A 404 -6.63 -4.48 -11.08
CA PRO A 404 -5.25 -4.56 -11.54
C PRO A 404 -5.00 -3.66 -12.75
N GLY A 405 -3.79 -3.15 -12.90
CA GLY A 405 -3.40 -2.31 -14.05
C GLY A 405 -3.68 -2.96 -15.42
N PRO A 406 -3.42 -4.27 -15.62
CA PRO A 406 -3.78 -4.97 -16.84
C PRO A 406 -5.30 -5.20 -17.05
N GLY A 407 -6.14 -4.78 -16.11
CA GLY A 407 -7.58 -4.91 -16.21
C GLY A 407 -8.05 -6.37 -16.22
N LEU A 408 -9.09 -6.64 -17.02
CA LEU A 408 -9.66 -7.99 -17.17
C LEU A 408 -8.71 -8.97 -17.88
N ALA A 409 -7.61 -8.50 -18.49
CA ALA A 409 -6.68 -9.38 -19.21
C ALA A 409 -6.06 -10.47 -18.33
N VAL A 410 -5.79 -10.18 -17.04
CA VAL A 410 -5.23 -11.14 -16.06
C VAL A 410 -6.32 -11.97 -15.36
N ARG A 411 -7.56 -11.84 -15.80
CA ARG A 411 -8.72 -12.62 -15.36
C ARG A 411 -9.30 -13.48 -16.49
N ILE A 412 -8.66 -13.48 -17.66
CA ILE A 412 -8.91 -14.41 -18.77
C ILE A 412 -7.68 -15.31 -18.90
N LEU A 413 -7.76 -16.53 -18.39
CA LEU A 413 -6.66 -17.48 -18.51
C LEU A 413 -6.51 -17.92 -19.97
N GLY A 414 -5.28 -17.77 -20.50
CA GLY A 414 -4.98 -18.02 -21.89
C GLY A 414 -5.23 -16.81 -22.80
N GLU A 415 -5.58 -17.05 -24.07
CA GLU A 415 -5.75 -16.01 -25.08
C GLU A 415 -6.93 -15.06 -24.78
N ILE A 416 -6.74 -13.78 -25.05
CA ILE A 416 -7.77 -12.74 -24.92
C ILE A 416 -8.44 -12.55 -26.29
N THR A 417 -9.76 -12.77 -26.32
CA THR A 417 -10.59 -12.48 -27.51
C THR A 417 -11.76 -11.59 -27.11
N ALA A 418 -12.35 -10.88 -28.07
CA ALA A 418 -13.52 -10.04 -27.83
C ALA A 418 -14.69 -10.85 -27.21
N GLU A 419 -14.91 -12.09 -27.67
CA GLU A 419 -15.93 -12.99 -27.12
C GLU A 419 -15.65 -13.33 -25.65
N ARG A 420 -14.42 -13.77 -25.34
CA ARG A 420 -14.02 -14.12 -23.96
C ARG A 420 -14.08 -12.93 -23.02
N LEU A 421 -13.67 -11.77 -23.50
CA LEU A 421 -13.73 -10.54 -22.74
C LEU A 421 -15.17 -10.13 -22.46
N HIS A 422 -16.07 -10.26 -23.43
CA HIS A 422 -17.50 -10.02 -23.23
C HIS A 422 -18.10 -10.95 -22.18
N ILE A 423 -17.86 -12.26 -22.29
CA ILE A 423 -18.32 -13.26 -21.32
C ILE A 423 -17.85 -12.90 -19.89
N LEU A 424 -16.55 -12.63 -19.73
CA LEU A 424 -16.01 -12.28 -18.41
C LEU A 424 -16.60 -10.97 -17.87
N ARG A 425 -16.73 -9.96 -18.72
CA ARG A 425 -17.26 -8.63 -18.35
C ARG A 425 -18.71 -8.72 -17.84
N GLU A 426 -19.54 -9.52 -18.52
CA GLU A 426 -20.93 -9.74 -18.09
C GLU A 426 -21.00 -10.57 -16.80
N ALA A 427 -20.20 -11.62 -16.66
CA ALA A 427 -20.15 -12.43 -15.45
C ALA A 427 -19.66 -11.65 -14.22
N ASP A 428 -18.60 -10.84 -14.39
CA ASP A 428 -18.08 -9.96 -13.34
C ASP A 428 -19.13 -8.90 -12.92
N ALA A 429 -19.82 -8.32 -13.87
CA ALA A 429 -20.89 -7.35 -13.59
C ALA A 429 -22.03 -7.96 -12.76
N VAL A 430 -22.49 -9.18 -13.10
CA VAL A 430 -23.52 -9.91 -12.32
C VAL A 430 -23.04 -10.16 -10.89
N PHE A 431 -21.79 -10.60 -10.70
CA PHE A 431 -21.24 -10.88 -9.38
C PHE A 431 -21.11 -9.62 -8.53
N ILE A 432 -20.52 -8.55 -9.05
CA ILE A 432 -20.33 -7.28 -8.34
C ILE A 432 -21.67 -6.64 -8.00
N GLN A 433 -22.64 -6.68 -8.91
CA GLN A 433 -23.99 -6.18 -8.64
C GLN A 433 -24.66 -6.96 -7.52
N ALA A 434 -24.60 -8.30 -7.53
CA ALA A 434 -25.16 -9.12 -6.48
C ALA A 434 -24.51 -8.85 -5.11
N LEU A 435 -23.19 -8.64 -5.03
CA LEU A 435 -22.51 -8.26 -3.80
C LEU A 435 -23.04 -6.93 -3.24
N ARG A 436 -23.32 -5.95 -4.09
CA ARG A 436 -23.89 -4.65 -3.68
C ARG A 436 -25.32 -4.79 -3.19
N GLU A 437 -26.18 -5.48 -3.95
CA GLU A 437 -27.60 -5.68 -3.63
C GLU A 437 -27.83 -6.42 -2.32
N HIS A 438 -26.92 -7.36 -1.96
CA HIS A 438 -26.99 -8.14 -0.72
C HIS A 438 -26.12 -7.57 0.42
N GLY A 439 -25.49 -6.40 0.24
CA GLY A 439 -24.71 -5.73 1.27
C GLY A 439 -23.35 -6.37 1.59
N TYR A 440 -22.83 -7.27 0.75
CA TYR A 440 -21.53 -7.90 0.95
C TYR A 440 -20.36 -7.11 0.36
N TYR A 441 -20.60 -6.15 -0.53
CA TYR A 441 -19.53 -5.44 -1.26
C TYR A 441 -18.49 -4.81 -0.32
N HIS A 442 -18.93 -4.10 0.72
CA HIS A 442 -18.03 -3.45 1.68
C HIS A 442 -17.44 -4.38 2.75
N GLN A 443 -17.93 -5.62 2.83
CA GLN A 443 -17.42 -6.63 3.75
C GLN A 443 -16.26 -7.44 3.14
N ILE A 444 -16.11 -7.38 1.83
CA ILE A 444 -15.09 -8.09 1.05
C ILE A 444 -14.04 -7.08 0.56
N TRP A 445 -12.77 -7.39 0.78
CA TRP A 445 -11.68 -6.52 0.36
C TRP A 445 -11.53 -6.45 -1.16
N GLN A 446 -11.64 -7.62 -1.86
CA GLN A 446 -11.65 -7.71 -3.32
C GLN A 446 -12.47 -8.90 -3.78
N ALA A 447 -13.33 -8.69 -4.79
CA ALA A 447 -14.10 -9.73 -5.44
C ALA A 447 -14.12 -9.52 -6.95
N PHE A 448 -14.09 -10.63 -7.70
CA PHE A 448 -14.10 -10.65 -9.17
C PHE A 448 -14.44 -12.01 -9.73
N ALA A 449 -14.78 -12.03 -11.03
CA ALA A 449 -14.90 -13.23 -11.82
C ALA A 449 -13.62 -13.50 -12.63
N VAL A 450 -13.34 -14.76 -12.92
CA VAL A 450 -12.23 -15.25 -13.76
C VAL A 450 -12.77 -16.19 -14.82
N LEU A 451 -12.40 -16.00 -16.07
CA LEU A 451 -12.77 -16.90 -17.16
C LEU A 451 -11.71 -18.00 -17.31
N LEU A 452 -12.13 -19.25 -17.04
CA LEU A 452 -11.25 -20.41 -17.16
C LEU A 452 -11.24 -20.93 -18.60
N PRO A 453 -10.08 -21.42 -19.10
CA PRO A 453 -9.96 -21.99 -20.46
C PRO A 453 -10.53 -23.41 -20.54
N VAL A 454 -11.55 -23.72 -19.75
CA VAL A 454 -12.17 -25.04 -19.62
C VAL A 454 -13.62 -24.95 -20.01
N LYS A 455 -13.99 -25.77 -21.02
CA LYS A 455 -15.38 -26.00 -21.36
C LYS A 455 -15.91 -27.23 -20.63
N SER A 456 -17.11 -27.15 -20.11
CA SER A 456 -17.78 -28.25 -19.41
C SER A 456 -19.09 -28.63 -20.08
N VAL A 457 -19.49 -29.89 -19.90
CA VAL A 457 -20.81 -30.34 -20.33
C VAL A 457 -21.86 -29.79 -19.37
N GLY A 458 -22.92 -29.21 -19.91
CA GLY A 458 -24.10 -28.76 -19.20
C GLY A 458 -25.37 -29.29 -19.89
N VAL A 459 -26.50 -29.10 -19.24
CA VAL A 459 -27.83 -29.38 -19.77
C VAL A 459 -28.65 -28.10 -19.65
N MET A 460 -29.15 -27.61 -20.77
CA MET A 460 -30.05 -26.45 -20.81
C MET A 460 -31.33 -26.85 -21.55
N GLY A 461 -32.44 -26.98 -20.84
CA GLY A 461 -33.63 -27.64 -21.34
C GLY A 461 -33.29 -29.10 -21.67
N ASP A 462 -33.68 -29.57 -22.90
CA ASP A 462 -33.43 -30.93 -23.36
C ASP A 462 -32.10 -31.09 -24.13
N ASN A 463 -31.30 -30.03 -24.22
CA ASN A 463 -30.07 -30.02 -25.01
C ASN A 463 -28.82 -30.07 -24.15
N ARG A 464 -27.83 -30.85 -24.57
CA ARG A 464 -26.46 -30.79 -24.03
C ARG A 464 -25.75 -29.52 -24.54
N THR A 465 -25.11 -28.84 -23.65
CA THR A 465 -24.26 -27.67 -23.95
C THR A 465 -22.81 -27.99 -23.62
N TYR A 466 -21.87 -27.33 -24.32
CA TYR A 466 -20.44 -27.42 -24.05
C TYR A 466 -19.87 -26.00 -24.00
N GLN A 467 -19.87 -25.40 -22.81
CA GLN A 467 -19.63 -23.97 -22.61
C GLN A 467 -18.55 -23.72 -21.56
N MET A 468 -18.13 -22.46 -21.46
CA MET A 468 -17.05 -22.02 -20.58
C MET A 468 -17.43 -22.11 -19.08
N THR A 469 -16.40 -22.10 -18.26
CA THR A 469 -16.49 -22.10 -16.80
C THR A 469 -16.00 -20.75 -16.24
N ILE A 470 -16.78 -20.16 -15.33
CA ILE A 470 -16.41 -18.98 -14.55
C ILE A 470 -15.97 -19.42 -13.15
N ALA A 471 -14.83 -18.92 -12.69
CA ALA A 471 -14.46 -18.98 -11.28
C ALA A 471 -14.79 -17.62 -10.62
N LEU A 472 -15.47 -17.66 -9.47
CA LEU A 472 -15.66 -16.51 -8.61
C LEU A 472 -14.58 -16.52 -7.53
N ARG A 473 -14.01 -15.39 -7.26
CA ARG A 473 -13.06 -15.20 -6.18
C ARG A 473 -13.45 -13.99 -5.34
N ALA A 474 -13.50 -14.18 -4.03
CA ALA A 474 -13.63 -13.12 -3.04
C ALA A 474 -12.62 -13.36 -1.92
N VAL A 475 -11.92 -12.30 -1.52
CA VAL A 475 -10.87 -12.37 -0.50
C VAL A 475 -10.98 -11.21 0.48
N ASN A 476 -10.57 -11.47 1.71
CA ASN A 476 -10.35 -10.47 2.75
C ASN A 476 -8.87 -10.33 3.03
N SER A 477 -8.39 -9.10 3.08
CA SER A 477 -7.00 -8.76 3.34
C SER A 477 -6.92 -7.37 4.00
N THR A 478 -5.84 -7.10 4.71
CA THR A 478 -5.52 -5.77 5.25
C THR A 478 -4.45 -5.05 4.43
N ASP A 479 -3.54 -5.78 3.83
CA ASP A 479 -2.32 -5.26 3.21
C ASP A 479 -1.97 -5.88 1.85
N ALA A 480 -2.81 -6.77 1.34
CA ALA A 480 -2.59 -7.59 0.15
C ALA A 480 -1.40 -8.57 0.24
N MET A 481 -0.64 -8.59 1.32
CA MET A 481 0.47 -9.56 1.52
C MET A 481 -0.06 -10.95 1.86
N THR A 482 -1.06 -10.98 2.74
CA THR A 482 -1.82 -12.19 3.08
C THR A 482 -3.30 -11.97 2.77
N ALA A 483 -4.00 -13.03 2.36
CA ALA A 483 -5.43 -12.95 2.11
C ALA A 483 -6.14 -14.24 2.53
N GLY A 484 -7.22 -14.07 3.27
CA GLY A 484 -8.17 -15.14 3.58
C GLY A 484 -9.29 -15.19 2.53
N VAL A 485 -10.04 -16.28 2.54
CA VAL A 485 -11.24 -16.42 1.69
C VAL A 485 -12.32 -15.45 2.20
N GLY A 486 -13.01 -14.78 1.29
CA GLY A 486 -14.17 -13.96 1.63
C GLY A 486 -15.32 -14.85 2.15
N ASP A 487 -15.83 -14.50 3.32
CA ASP A 487 -16.93 -15.25 3.96
C ASP A 487 -18.27 -14.87 3.30
N LEU A 488 -18.64 -15.63 2.26
CA LEU A 488 -19.90 -15.49 1.53
C LEU A 488 -20.78 -16.72 1.76
N PRO A 489 -22.06 -16.56 2.13
CA PRO A 489 -22.95 -17.68 2.34
C PRO A 489 -23.12 -18.54 1.07
N MET A 490 -23.20 -19.86 1.22
CA MET A 490 -23.40 -20.77 0.09
C MET A 490 -24.71 -20.46 -0.66
N SER A 491 -25.75 -20.02 0.01
CA SER A 491 -27.01 -19.58 -0.60
C SER A 491 -26.81 -18.38 -1.53
N PHE A 492 -25.96 -17.42 -1.15
CA PHE A 492 -25.59 -16.29 -2.00
C PHE A 492 -24.78 -16.74 -3.22
N LEU A 493 -23.76 -17.60 -3.02
CA LEU A 493 -22.96 -18.11 -4.12
C LEU A 493 -23.78 -18.91 -5.14
N THR A 494 -24.75 -19.72 -4.66
CA THR A 494 -25.69 -20.46 -5.53
C THR A 494 -26.61 -19.51 -6.29
N HIS A 495 -27.09 -18.44 -5.66
CA HIS A 495 -27.90 -17.41 -6.33
C HIS A 495 -27.09 -16.71 -7.44
N VAL A 496 -25.87 -16.30 -7.16
CA VAL A 496 -24.97 -15.68 -8.17
C VAL A 496 -24.68 -16.63 -9.31
N ALA A 497 -24.37 -17.90 -9.01
CA ALA A 497 -24.09 -18.92 -10.05
C ALA A 497 -25.28 -19.09 -10.99
N ALA A 498 -26.49 -19.19 -10.44
CA ALA A 498 -27.72 -19.30 -11.25
C ALA A 498 -27.95 -18.03 -12.09
N ALA A 499 -27.70 -16.84 -11.53
CA ALA A 499 -27.85 -15.57 -12.22
C ALA A 499 -26.84 -15.45 -13.41
N ILE A 500 -25.56 -15.85 -13.21
CA ILE A 500 -24.55 -15.84 -14.27
C ILE A 500 -24.96 -16.80 -15.40
N VAL A 501 -25.27 -18.06 -15.09
CA VAL A 501 -25.66 -19.06 -16.11
C VAL A 501 -26.91 -18.63 -16.89
N LYS A 502 -27.82 -17.90 -16.23
CA LYS A 502 -29.05 -17.41 -16.89
C LYS A 502 -28.80 -16.20 -17.79
N LYS A 503 -27.90 -15.28 -17.39
CA LYS A 503 -27.71 -13.96 -18.04
C LYS A 503 -26.54 -13.91 -19.02
N VAL A 504 -25.56 -14.81 -18.88
CA VAL A 504 -24.31 -14.76 -19.65
C VAL A 504 -24.26 -15.93 -20.61
N ASP A 505 -24.46 -15.64 -21.89
CA ASP A 505 -24.34 -16.64 -22.94
C ASP A 505 -22.89 -17.20 -22.99
N GLY A 506 -22.77 -18.50 -23.25
CA GLY A 506 -21.47 -19.17 -23.33
C GLY A 506 -20.93 -19.70 -22.00
N VAL A 507 -21.69 -19.57 -20.89
CA VAL A 507 -21.33 -20.09 -19.55
C VAL A 507 -22.37 -21.09 -19.06
N ASN A 508 -21.93 -22.29 -18.67
CA ASN A 508 -22.80 -23.30 -18.06
C ASN A 508 -22.30 -23.81 -16.70
N ARG A 509 -21.19 -23.28 -16.19
CA ARG A 509 -20.62 -23.69 -14.90
C ARG A 509 -19.98 -22.51 -14.17
N VAL A 510 -20.22 -22.43 -12.86
CA VAL A 510 -19.59 -21.49 -11.95
C VAL A 510 -18.97 -22.28 -10.80
N VAL A 511 -17.72 -21.92 -10.44
CA VAL A 511 -16.98 -22.46 -9.29
C VAL A 511 -16.56 -21.32 -8.38
N TYR A 512 -16.26 -21.61 -7.10
CA TYR A 512 -15.76 -20.62 -6.15
C TYR A 512 -14.36 -21.02 -5.68
N ASP A 513 -13.40 -20.09 -5.77
CA ASP A 513 -12.02 -20.31 -5.33
C ASP A 513 -11.88 -20.03 -3.84
N ILE A 514 -11.58 -21.09 -3.08
CA ILE A 514 -11.41 -21.06 -1.61
C ILE A 514 -9.94 -21.06 -1.17
N THR A 515 -8.99 -20.76 -2.07
CA THR A 515 -7.57 -20.81 -1.75
C THR A 515 -7.11 -19.52 -1.08
N THR A 516 -6.34 -19.62 -0.01
CA THR A 516 -5.76 -18.49 0.72
C THR A 516 -4.46 -18.00 0.05
N LYS A 517 -4.02 -16.80 0.38
CA LYS A 517 -2.68 -16.29 0.05
C LYS A 517 -1.85 -16.17 1.33
N PRO A 518 -0.71 -16.85 1.48
CA PRO A 518 -0.25 -17.94 0.62
C PRO A 518 -1.12 -19.20 0.72
N PRO A 519 -0.99 -20.23 -0.14
CA PRO A 519 0.01 -20.39 -1.22
C PRO A 519 -0.36 -19.74 -2.54
N ALA A 520 -1.64 -19.46 -2.80
CA ALA A 520 -2.05 -18.79 -4.04
C ALA A 520 -1.77 -17.28 -4.00
N THR A 521 -1.91 -16.62 -5.16
CA THR A 521 -2.00 -15.17 -5.28
C THR A 521 -3.46 -14.70 -5.19
N ILE A 522 -3.71 -13.40 -5.09
CA ILE A 522 -5.07 -12.85 -5.13
C ILE A 522 -5.62 -12.95 -6.55
N GLU A 523 -4.93 -12.33 -7.52
CA GLU A 523 -5.25 -12.52 -8.95
C GLU A 523 -4.77 -13.89 -9.42
N TRP A 524 -5.38 -14.44 -10.46
CA TRP A 524 -5.05 -15.76 -11.01
C TRP A 524 -3.87 -15.72 -12.00
N GLU A 525 -3.68 -14.62 -12.70
CA GLU A 525 -2.53 -14.35 -13.59
C GLU A 525 -1.74 -13.11 -13.17
#